data_7e6882dee37811c6d6f916d64ea83f89
#
_entry.id   7e6882dee37811c6d6f916d64ea83f89
#
_cell.length_a   1.000
_cell.length_b   1.000
_cell.length_c   1.000
_cell.angle_alpha   90.00
_cell.angle_beta   90.00
_cell.angle_gamma   90.00
#
_symmetry.space_group_name_H-M   'P 1'
#
loop_
_entity.id
_entity.type
_entity.pdbx_description
1 polymer ?
#
loop_
_entity_poly.entity_id
_entity_poly.type
_entity_poly.pdbx_seq_one_letter_code
_entity_poly.pdbx_strand_id
1 'polypeptide(L)'
;AIDEAHCVSQWGHDFRPSYVKLSKIRKSLINVPCIVLSASVTNAVADDIKEILSMESARIIKGSFFRPNLSVNIFTVSSKESELKKLISPENGKQIIYCRTRSQTSIWLKNLKKSGINALPYHAGLSMEVRQKNQEEWANGKINCMVATNAFGMGVDQPNVRQVIHIDIPQSIESLYQEIGRAGRDRKMSHSYLIVENKDIKSFKSRLVKNEISWNVLHDAYHKIASVGQIAVGDGKGFRQKINIQELSQKL
;
A
#
# COMPACT_ATOMS: atom_id res chain seq x y z
N ALA A 1 10.83 -18.26 -8.89
CA ALA A 1 9.60 -17.50 -8.75
C ALA A 1 9.92 -16.04 -8.48
N ILE A 2 9.11 -15.12 -9.02
CA ILE A 2 9.15 -13.68 -8.74
C ILE A 2 7.81 -13.36 -8.07
N ASP A 3 7.85 -12.97 -6.81
CA ASP A 3 6.67 -12.54 -6.07
C ASP A 3 6.55 -11.01 -6.08
N GLU A 4 5.33 -10.50 -5.81
CA GLU A 4 4.99 -9.07 -5.86
C GLU A 4 5.42 -8.40 -7.18
N ALA A 5 5.21 -9.09 -8.30
CA ALA A 5 5.71 -8.68 -9.60
C ALA A 5 5.16 -7.33 -10.09
N HIS A 6 4.05 -6.85 -9.55
CA HIS A 6 3.56 -5.49 -9.83
C HIS A 6 4.59 -4.41 -9.48
N CYS A 7 5.55 -4.70 -8.59
CA CYS A 7 6.64 -3.78 -8.26
C CYS A 7 7.65 -3.57 -9.41
N VAL A 8 7.63 -4.40 -10.44
CA VAL A 8 8.48 -4.26 -11.65
C VAL A 8 7.95 -3.15 -12.56
N SER A 9 6.62 -3.00 -12.63
CA SER A 9 5.95 -2.08 -13.52
C SER A 9 5.86 -0.68 -12.94
N GLN A 10 6.18 0.35 -13.73
CA GLN A 10 5.96 1.75 -13.36
C GLN A 10 4.48 2.10 -13.23
N TRP A 11 3.62 1.32 -13.85
CA TRP A 11 2.15 1.44 -13.76
C TRP A 11 1.57 0.67 -12.56
N GLY A 12 2.41 -0.09 -11.85
CA GLY A 12 2.04 -0.79 -10.63
C GLY A 12 1.89 0.18 -9.45
N HIS A 13 1.00 -0.14 -8.53
CA HIS A 13 0.71 0.69 -7.35
C HIS A 13 1.86 0.79 -6.32
N ASP A 14 2.88 -0.06 -6.41
CA ASP A 14 4.07 -0.08 -5.53
C ASP A 14 5.35 -0.31 -6.36
N PHE A 15 5.58 0.56 -7.35
CA PHE A 15 6.77 0.47 -8.19
C PHE A 15 8.07 0.58 -7.37
N ARG A 16 8.97 -0.37 -7.59
CA ARG A 16 10.29 -0.41 -6.94
C ARG A 16 11.42 -0.46 -7.97
N PRO A 17 12.21 0.60 -8.11
CA PRO A 17 13.30 0.64 -9.09
C PRO A 17 14.28 -0.55 -8.99
N SER A 18 14.47 -1.11 -7.79
CA SER A 18 15.30 -2.30 -7.60
C SER A 18 14.74 -3.55 -8.27
N TYR A 19 13.42 -3.67 -8.42
CA TYR A 19 12.77 -4.80 -9.09
C TYR A 19 13.03 -4.82 -10.60
N VAL A 20 13.27 -3.68 -11.23
CA VAL A 20 13.64 -3.61 -12.66
C VAL A 20 14.95 -4.37 -12.93
N LYS A 21 15.82 -4.48 -11.92
CA LYS A 21 17.06 -5.27 -12.05
C LYS A 21 16.81 -6.78 -12.23
N LEU A 22 15.61 -7.28 -11.86
CA LEU A 22 15.21 -8.66 -12.09
C LEU A 22 15.16 -9.01 -13.59
N SER A 23 14.93 -8.02 -14.46
CA SER A 23 14.99 -8.22 -15.92
C SER A 23 16.36 -8.71 -16.38
N LYS A 24 17.46 -8.21 -15.78
CA LYS A 24 18.83 -8.65 -16.09
C LYS A 24 19.06 -10.10 -15.64
N ILE A 25 18.61 -10.43 -14.42
CA ILE A 25 18.71 -11.80 -13.88
C ILE A 25 17.88 -12.75 -14.76
N ARG A 26 16.68 -12.35 -15.16
CA ARG A 26 15.81 -13.15 -16.02
C ARG A 26 16.46 -13.45 -17.38
N LYS A 27 17.10 -12.45 -18.00
CA LYS A 27 17.84 -12.62 -19.26
C LYS A 27 18.98 -13.65 -19.14
N SER A 28 19.70 -13.66 -18.01
CA SER A 28 20.74 -14.65 -17.74
C SER A 28 20.19 -16.06 -17.50
N LEU A 29 18.91 -16.17 -17.13
CA LEU A 29 18.21 -17.42 -16.79
C LEU A 29 17.08 -17.72 -17.78
N ILE A 30 17.24 -17.37 -19.06
CA ILE A 30 16.16 -17.46 -20.06
C ILE A 30 15.58 -18.87 -20.22
N ASN A 31 16.43 -19.88 -20.10
CA ASN A 31 16.04 -21.29 -20.22
C ASN A 31 15.47 -21.88 -18.92
N VAL A 32 15.45 -21.13 -17.81
CA VAL A 32 14.92 -21.63 -16.56
C VAL A 32 13.42 -21.28 -16.50
N PRO A 33 12.53 -22.25 -16.19
CA PRO A 33 11.12 -21.96 -15.98
C PRO A 33 10.93 -20.89 -14.91
N CYS A 34 10.07 -19.91 -15.18
CA CYS A 34 9.82 -18.80 -14.30
C CYS A 34 8.32 -18.66 -14.02
N ILE A 35 7.96 -18.56 -12.73
CA ILE A 35 6.62 -18.22 -12.28
C ILE A 35 6.66 -16.80 -11.71
N VAL A 36 5.69 -16.00 -12.11
CA VAL A 36 5.53 -14.62 -11.69
C VAL A 36 4.19 -14.49 -10.97
N LEU A 37 4.22 -13.99 -9.75
CA LEU A 37 3.04 -13.91 -8.88
C LEU A 37 2.77 -12.44 -8.51
N SER A 38 1.50 -12.08 -8.47
CA SER A 38 1.04 -10.79 -7.96
C SER A 38 -0.41 -10.88 -7.50
N ALA A 39 -0.73 -10.23 -6.39
CA ALA A 39 -2.08 -10.29 -5.80
C ALA A 39 -3.10 -9.44 -6.56
N SER A 40 -2.68 -8.30 -7.14
CA SER A 40 -3.58 -7.34 -7.79
C SER A 40 -2.89 -6.72 -9.00
N VAL A 41 -3.32 -7.10 -10.19
CA VAL A 41 -2.71 -6.65 -11.44
C VAL A 41 -3.78 -6.36 -12.47
N THR A 42 -3.77 -5.16 -13.04
CA THR A 42 -4.57 -4.83 -14.23
C THR A 42 -3.98 -5.50 -15.48
N ASN A 43 -4.73 -5.56 -16.57
CA ASN A 43 -4.21 -6.12 -17.82
C ASN A 43 -2.98 -5.35 -18.31
N ALA A 44 -3.03 -4.01 -18.25
CA ALA A 44 -1.90 -3.16 -18.65
C ALA A 44 -0.63 -3.44 -17.84
N VAL A 45 -0.76 -3.59 -16.52
CA VAL A 45 0.37 -3.95 -15.64
C VAL A 45 0.89 -5.36 -15.95
N ALA A 46 0.01 -6.31 -16.26
CA ALA A 46 0.41 -7.67 -16.59
C ALA A 46 1.21 -7.72 -17.91
N ASP A 47 0.80 -6.94 -18.91
CA ASP A 47 1.48 -6.85 -20.20
C ASP A 47 2.85 -6.16 -20.04
N ASP A 48 2.93 -5.10 -19.27
CA ASP A 48 4.19 -4.42 -18.94
C ASP A 48 5.18 -5.34 -18.19
N ILE A 49 4.69 -6.14 -17.24
CA ILE A 49 5.51 -7.14 -16.54
C ILE A 49 6.07 -8.17 -17.51
N LYS A 50 5.25 -8.66 -18.45
CA LYS A 50 5.69 -9.63 -19.47
C LYS A 50 6.80 -9.05 -20.35
N GLU A 51 6.64 -7.81 -20.79
CA GLU A 51 7.65 -7.12 -21.59
C GLU A 51 8.97 -6.92 -20.81
N ILE A 52 8.89 -6.34 -19.59
CA ILE A 52 10.08 -6.06 -18.78
C ILE A 52 10.86 -7.33 -18.43
N LEU A 53 10.16 -8.44 -18.16
CA LEU A 53 10.78 -9.71 -17.80
C LEU A 53 11.09 -10.61 -19.00
N SER A 54 10.86 -10.16 -20.24
CA SER A 54 11.04 -10.96 -21.47
C SER A 54 10.28 -12.29 -21.41
N MET A 55 8.97 -12.20 -21.12
CA MET A 55 8.06 -13.33 -20.94
C MET A 55 6.78 -13.16 -21.79
N GLU A 56 6.90 -12.66 -23.00
CA GLU A 56 5.76 -12.32 -23.88
C GLU A 56 4.86 -13.53 -24.14
N SER A 57 5.45 -14.73 -24.25
CA SER A 57 4.73 -15.99 -24.43
C SER A 57 4.13 -16.58 -23.15
N ALA A 58 4.34 -15.95 -22.00
CA ALA A 58 3.85 -16.48 -20.73
C ALA A 58 2.33 -16.52 -20.67
N ARG A 59 1.80 -17.66 -20.19
CA ARG A 59 0.36 -17.81 -19.92
C ARG A 59 -0.01 -17.04 -18.67
N ILE A 60 -1.05 -16.21 -18.77
CA ILE A 60 -1.64 -15.53 -17.60
C ILE A 60 -2.74 -16.42 -17.02
N ILE A 61 -2.65 -16.73 -15.74
CA ILE A 61 -3.68 -17.44 -14.98
C ILE A 61 -4.25 -16.46 -13.96
N LYS A 62 -5.53 -16.13 -14.09
CA LYS A 62 -6.24 -15.23 -13.18
C LYS A 62 -7.17 -16.02 -12.29
N GLY A 63 -7.02 -15.83 -10.97
CA GLY A 63 -7.98 -16.31 -9.99
C GLY A 63 -9.12 -15.32 -9.78
N SER A 64 -10.22 -15.78 -9.16
CA SER A 64 -11.26 -14.88 -8.69
C SER A 64 -10.80 -14.12 -7.46
N PHE A 65 -11.10 -12.83 -7.41
CA PHE A 65 -10.91 -12.00 -6.22
C PHE A 65 -11.99 -12.21 -5.15
N PHE A 66 -13.09 -12.85 -5.52
CA PHE A 66 -14.20 -13.06 -4.62
C PHE A 66 -13.83 -14.08 -3.52
N ARG A 67 -14.07 -13.69 -2.28
CA ARG A 67 -13.87 -14.51 -1.10
C ARG A 67 -15.18 -14.63 -0.33
N PRO A 68 -15.86 -15.80 -0.39
CA PRO A 68 -17.18 -15.98 0.21
C PRO A 68 -17.19 -15.83 1.74
N ASN A 69 -16.03 -15.98 2.37
CA ASN A 69 -15.86 -15.86 3.81
C ASN A 69 -15.45 -14.44 4.27
N LEU A 70 -15.40 -13.47 3.38
CA LEU A 70 -15.00 -12.09 3.70
C LEU A 70 -16.13 -11.11 3.40
N SER A 71 -16.75 -10.57 4.44
CA SER A 71 -17.72 -9.48 4.33
C SER A 71 -17.00 -8.14 4.29
N VAL A 72 -17.32 -7.29 3.31
CA VAL A 72 -16.77 -5.95 3.17
C VAL A 72 -17.87 -4.93 3.40
N ASN A 73 -17.68 -4.05 4.39
CA ASN A 73 -18.67 -3.08 4.83
C ASN A 73 -18.07 -1.68 4.82
N ILE A 74 -18.84 -0.70 4.36
CA ILE A 74 -18.45 0.72 4.35
C ILE A 74 -19.47 1.51 5.16
N PHE A 75 -19.01 2.21 6.19
CA PHE A 75 -19.83 3.02 7.05
C PHE A 75 -19.48 4.50 6.93
N THR A 76 -20.46 5.31 6.60
CA THR A 76 -20.35 6.78 6.74
C THR A 76 -20.94 7.15 8.09
N VAL A 77 -20.12 7.73 8.95
CA VAL A 77 -20.46 7.98 10.36
C VAL A 77 -20.20 9.42 10.75
N SER A 78 -20.86 9.86 11.83
CA SER A 78 -20.59 11.16 12.46
C SER A 78 -19.38 11.12 13.40
N SER A 79 -19.07 9.95 13.97
CA SER A 79 -17.93 9.74 14.87
C SER A 79 -17.29 8.36 14.64
N LYS A 80 -16.08 8.36 14.12
CA LYS A 80 -15.26 7.12 13.97
C LYS A 80 -14.99 6.47 15.31
N GLU A 81 -14.76 7.26 16.35
CA GLU A 81 -14.43 6.73 17.67
C GLU A 81 -15.60 5.92 18.25
N SER A 82 -16.82 6.44 18.14
CA SER A 82 -18.00 5.74 18.58
C SER A 82 -18.22 4.43 17.81
N GLU A 83 -18.05 4.47 16.48
CA GLU A 83 -18.27 3.30 15.66
C GLU A 83 -17.18 2.23 15.87
N LEU A 84 -15.92 2.65 15.96
CA LEU A 84 -14.80 1.77 16.22
C LEU A 84 -14.97 1.00 17.54
N LYS A 85 -15.46 1.67 18.60
CA LYS A 85 -15.74 1.03 19.90
C LYS A 85 -16.80 -0.06 19.82
N LYS A 86 -17.79 0.07 18.95
CA LYS A 86 -18.82 -0.97 18.74
C LYS A 86 -18.27 -2.19 18.00
N LEU A 87 -17.35 -1.96 17.07
CA LEU A 87 -16.78 -3.03 16.23
C LEU A 87 -15.71 -3.84 16.94
N ILE A 88 -14.95 -3.23 17.84
CA ILE A 88 -13.83 -3.89 18.53
C ILE A 88 -14.37 -4.61 19.76
N SER A 89 -14.16 -5.94 19.78
CA SER A 89 -14.33 -6.77 20.97
C SER A 89 -13.18 -7.77 21.05
N PRO A 90 -12.63 -8.04 22.25
CA PRO A 90 -11.63 -9.08 22.44
C PRO A 90 -12.10 -10.46 21.97
N GLU A 91 -13.40 -10.71 22.04
CA GLU A 91 -14.04 -11.97 21.63
C GLU A 91 -14.05 -12.15 20.10
N ASN A 92 -13.92 -11.06 19.34
CA ASN A 92 -13.93 -11.09 17.88
C ASN A 92 -12.64 -11.64 17.25
N GLY A 93 -11.72 -12.20 18.05
CA GLY A 93 -10.43 -12.71 17.56
C GLY A 93 -9.45 -11.61 17.19
N LYS A 94 -8.46 -11.92 16.33
CA LYS A 94 -7.44 -10.97 15.94
C LYS A 94 -7.99 -9.88 15.03
N GLN A 95 -7.59 -8.65 15.31
CA GLN A 95 -8.06 -7.44 14.63
C GLN A 95 -6.88 -6.58 14.20
N ILE A 96 -7.01 -5.96 13.01
CA ILE A 96 -6.06 -5.00 12.48
C ILE A 96 -6.81 -3.70 12.20
N ILE A 97 -6.33 -2.59 12.75
CA ILE A 97 -6.85 -1.25 12.50
C ILE A 97 -5.81 -0.50 11.67
N TYR A 98 -6.16 -0.19 10.43
CA TYR A 98 -5.28 0.56 9.54
C TYR A 98 -5.51 2.06 9.65
N CYS A 99 -4.40 2.78 9.88
CA CYS A 99 -4.30 4.24 9.88
C CYS A 99 -3.37 4.71 8.78
N ARG A 100 -3.59 5.89 8.26
CA ARG A 100 -2.76 6.44 7.19
C ARG A 100 -1.38 6.90 7.68
N THR A 101 -1.25 7.43 8.88
CA THR A 101 -0.01 8.05 9.38
C THR A 101 0.43 7.48 10.73
N ARG A 102 1.74 7.62 11.01
CA ARG A 102 2.33 7.23 12.32
C ARG A 102 1.72 8.01 13.48
N SER A 103 1.42 9.28 13.31
CA SER A 103 0.77 10.10 14.34
C SER A 103 -0.64 9.63 14.66
N GLN A 104 -1.39 9.20 13.65
CA GLN A 104 -2.72 8.64 13.85
C GLN A 104 -2.68 7.32 14.62
N THR A 105 -1.68 6.45 14.40
CA THR A 105 -1.56 5.23 15.22
C THR A 105 -1.47 5.56 16.69
N SER A 106 -0.68 6.58 17.08
CA SER A 106 -0.54 7.02 18.47
C SER A 106 -1.83 7.61 19.05
N ILE A 107 -2.58 8.37 18.25
CA ILE A 107 -3.86 8.95 18.66
C ILE A 107 -4.88 7.83 18.93
N TRP A 108 -5.01 6.89 18.00
CA TRP A 108 -5.97 5.79 18.13
C TRP A 108 -5.63 4.84 19.26
N LEU A 109 -4.35 4.56 19.50
CA LEU A 109 -3.92 3.79 20.68
C LEU A 109 -4.36 4.44 21.99
N LYS A 110 -4.18 5.77 22.10
CA LYS A 110 -4.63 6.50 23.29
C LYS A 110 -6.16 6.41 23.46
N ASN A 111 -6.91 6.55 22.37
CA ASN A 111 -8.37 6.48 22.40
C ASN A 111 -8.87 5.08 22.77
N LEU A 112 -8.27 4.03 22.22
CA LEU A 112 -8.59 2.65 22.55
C LEU A 112 -8.28 2.33 24.01
N LYS A 113 -7.11 2.76 24.50
CA LYS A 113 -6.72 2.59 25.90
C LYS A 113 -7.70 3.26 26.88
N LYS A 114 -8.18 4.48 26.57
CA LYS A 114 -9.23 5.16 27.35
C LYS A 114 -10.54 4.37 27.41
N SER A 115 -10.78 3.52 26.42
CA SER A 115 -11.96 2.65 26.33
C SER A 115 -11.70 1.24 26.88
N GLY A 116 -10.57 1.01 27.57
CA GLY A 116 -10.22 -0.30 28.13
C GLY A 116 -9.72 -1.32 27.10
N ILE A 117 -9.49 -0.92 25.86
CA ILE A 117 -9.03 -1.81 24.79
C ILE A 117 -7.51 -1.74 24.68
N ASN A 118 -6.84 -2.88 24.91
CA ASN A 118 -5.40 -3.00 24.72
C ASN A 118 -5.09 -3.27 23.23
N ALA A 119 -4.18 -2.46 22.69
CA ALA A 119 -3.73 -2.57 21.32
C ALA A 119 -2.23 -2.29 21.19
N LEU A 120 -1.60 -2.85 20.16
CA LEU A 120 -0.18 -2.67 19.86
C LEU A 120 0.02 -1.79 18.63
N PRO A 121 1.01 -0.88 18.62
CA PRO A 121 1.36 -0.11 17.44
C PRO A 121 2.22 -0.90 16.45
N TYR A 122 2.04 -0.63 15.14
CA TYR A 122 2.97 -1.08 14.13
C TYR A 122 3.11 -0.05 12.99
N HIS A 123 4.30 0.52 12.85
CA HIS A 123 4.64 1.43 11.76
C HIS A 123 6.16 1.50 11.54
N ALA A 124 6.59 1.94 10.37
CA ALA A 124 8.00 2.00 9.98
C ALA A 124 8.89 2.93 10.85
N GLY A 125 8.29 3.77 11.71
CA GLY A 125 9.03 4.62 12.66
C GLY A 125 9.39 3.94 13.98
N LEU A 126 8.92 2.71 14.23
CA LEU A 126 9.35 1.89 15.37
C LEU A 126 10.65 1.17 15.02
N SER A 127 11.47 0.87 16.03
CA SER A 127 12.65 0.03 15.84
C SER A 127 12.26 -1.39 15.38
N MET A 128 13.21 -2.10 14.80
CA MET A 128 12.97 -3.46 14.33
C MET A 128 12.55 -4.39 15.47
N GLU A 129 13.21 -4.27 16.61
CA GLU A 129 12.96 -5.07 17.81
C GLU A 129 11.54 -4.85 18.35
N VAL A 130 11.11 -3.58 18.41
CA VAL A 130 9.74 -3.24 18.85
C VAL A 130 8.69 -3.76 17.88
N ARG A 131 8.94 -3.65 16.58
CA ARG A 131 8.02 -4.19 15.57
C ARG A 131 7.90 -5.70 15.68
N GLN A 132 9.02 -6.41 15.80
CA GLN A 132 9.04 -7.85 15.93
C GLN A 132 8.31 -8.29 17.23
N LYS A 133 8.63 -7.69 18.37
CA LYS A 133 7.96 -7.97 19.64
C LYS A 133 6.45 -7.76 19.55
N ASN A 134 6.01 -6.62 19.02
CA ASN A 134 4.58 -6.32 18.90
C ASN A 134 3.87 -7.31 17.96
N GLN A 135 4.52 -7.70 16.88
CA GLN A 135 3.99 -8.71 15.95
C GLN A 135 3.86 -10.08 16.60
N GLU A 136 4.86 -10.51 17.38
CA GLU A 136 4.84 -11.78 18.12
C GLU A 136 3.76 -11.78 19.20
N GLU A 137 3.63 -10.73 20.00
CA GLU A 137 2.61 -10.62 21.04
C GLU A 137 1.19 -10.67 20.43
N TRP A 138 1.00 -10.02 19.30
CA TRP A 138 -0.26 -10.09 18.55
C TRP A 138 -0.47 -11.47 17.91
N ALA A 139 0.56 -12.06 17.30
CA ALA A 139 0.49 -13.37 16.67
C ALA A 139 0.16 -14.48 17.66
N ASN A 140 0.70 -14.39 18.86
CA ASN A 140 0.45 -15.35 19.95
C ASN A 140 -0.87 -15.12 20.70
N GLY A 141 -1.64 -14.08 20.34
CA GLY A 141 -2.93 -13.78 20.95
C GLY A 141 -2.85 -13.17 22.36
N LYS A 142 -1.68 -12.70 22.77
CA LYS A 142 -1.52 -11.96 24.03
C LYS A 142 -2.29 -10.64 23.99
N ILE A 143 -2.25 -9.98 22.84
CA ILE A 143 -3.05 -8.79 22.50
C ILE A 143 -3.65 -8.99 21.12
N ASN A 144 -4.97 -8.94 21.01
CA ASN A 144 -5.69 -9.26 19.77
C ASN A 144 -5.81 -8.07 18.81
N CYS A 145 -5.53 -6.84 19.23
CA CYS A 145 -5.72 -5.64 18.43
C CYS A 145 -4.38 -5.02 18.03
N MET A 146 -4.18 -4.80 16.72
CA MET A 146 -3.04 -4.11 16.15
C MET A 146 -3.51 -2.80 15.53
N VAL A 147 -2.89 -1.67 15.87
CA VAL A 147 -3.10 -0.37 15.20
C VAL A 147 -1.89 -0.07 14.34
N ALA A 148 -2.06 -0.05 13.04
CA ALA A 148 -0.93 -0.07 12.11
C ALA A 148 -1.09 0.91 10.94
N THR A 149 0.05 1.26 10.34
CA THR A 149 0.08 1.77 8.97
C THR A 149 0.21 0.61 7.98
N ASN A 150 0.18 0.90 6.67
CA ASN A 150 0.44 -0.08 5.60
C ASN A 150 1.79 -0.83 5.74
N ALA A 151 2.71 -0.35 6.61
CA ALA A 151 3.92 -1.08 6.94
C ALA A 151 3.66 -2.45 7.62
N PHE A 152 2.48 -2.64 8.24
CA PHE A 152 2.05 -3.91 8.77
C PHE A 152 1.35 -4.71 7.69
N GLY A 153 2.11 -5.57 7.05
CA GLY A 153 1.50 -6.30 5.96
C GLY A 153 2.42 -7.30 5.28
N MET A 154 3.53 -6.86 4.76
CA MET A 154 4.49 -7.78 4.13
C MET A 154 4.97 -8.81 5.16
N GLY A 155 4.86 -10.10 4.82
CA GLY A 155 5.31 -11.19 5.69
C GLY A 155 4.40 -11.51 6.89
N VAL A 156 3.23 -10.87 7.02
CA VAL A 156 2.25 -11.24 8.04
C VAL A 156 1.35 -12.35 7.50
N ASP A 157 1.61 -13.57 7.93
CA ASP A 157 0.77 -14.74 7.63
C ASP A 157 0.08 -15.24 8.89
N GLN A 158 -1.04 -14.61 9.22
CA GLN A 158 -1.90 -15.00 10.33
C GLN A 158 -3.26 -15.47 9.78
N PRO A 159 -3.57 -16.75 9.90
CA PRO A 159 -4.80 -17.30 9.31
C PRO A 159 -6.07 -16.81 10.00
N ASN A 160 -6.01 -16.52 11.30
CA ASN A 160 -7.15 -16.26 12.17
C ASN A 160 -7.46 -14.77 12.43
N VAL A 161 -7.09 -13.89 11.50
CA VAL A 161 -7.54 -12.49 11.55
C VAL A 161 -9.04 -12.45 11.26
N ARG A 162 -9.82 -11.92 12.21
CA ARG A 162 -11.29 -11.86 12.08
C ARG A 162 -11.79 -10.53 11.55
N GLN A 163 -11.05 -9.46 11.84
CA GLN A 163 -11.46 -8.11 11.43
C GLN A 163 -10.28 -7.30 10.90
N VAL A 164 -10.52 -6.61 9.80
CA VAL A 164 -9.65 -5.55 9.27
C VAL A 164 -10.47 -4.29 9.19
N ILE A 165 -10.05 -3.26 9.91
CA ILE A 165 -10.78 -2.00 10.05
C ILE A 165 -9.93 -0.87 9.51
N HIS A 166 -10.43 -0.16 8.51
CA HIS A 166 -9.82 1.05 7.98
C HIS A 166 -10.51 2.27 8.58
N ILE A 167 -9.77 3.09 9.29
CA ILE A 167 -10.24 4.36 9.85
C ILE A 167 -9.84 5.56 8.99
N ASP A 168 -9.10 5.31 7.93
CA ASP A 168 -8.77 6.26 6.88
C ASP A 168 -9.01 5.61 5.51
N ILE A 169 -9.35 6.42 4.51
CA ILE A 169 -9.51 5.94 3.14
C ILE A 169 -8.12 5.53 2.62
N PRO A 170 -7.92 4.27 2.20
CA PRO A 170 -6.69 3.79 1.59
C PRO A 170 -6.29 4.61 0.35
N GLN A 171 -5.03 4.54 -0.02
CA GLN A 171 -4.51 5.32 -1.16
C GLN A 171 -5.06 4.84 -2.50
N SER A 172 -5.29 3.54 -2.62
CA SER A 172 -5.82 2.91 -3.82
C SER A 172 -6.72 1.72 -3.47
N ILE A 173 -7.46 1.24 -4.46
CA ILE A 173 -8.31 0.04 -4.31
C ILE A 173 -7.45 -1.21 -4.14
N GLU A 174 -6.29 -1.25 -4.78
CA GLU A 174 -5.32 -2.34 -4.67
C GLU A 174 -4.79 -2.44 -3.23
N SER A 175 -4.42 -1.30 -2.63
CA SER A 175 -3.99 -1.25 -1.23
C SER A 175 -5.11 -1.73 -0.30
N LEU A 176 -6.33 -1.24 -0.50
CA LEU A 176 -7.50 -1.72 0.26
C LEU A 176 -7.63 -3.23 0.14
N TYR A 177 -7.57 -3.74 -1.10
CA TYR A 177 -7.75 -5.17 -1.37
C TYR A 177 -6.66 -6.02 -0.73
N GLN A 178 -5.40 -5.61 -0.78
CA GLN A 178 -4.30 -6.29 -0.11
C GLN A 178 -4.47 -6.32 1.41
N GLU A 179 -4.92 -5.20 1.99
CA GLU A 179 -5.10 -5.08 3.43
C GLU A 179 -6.28 -5.90 3.93
N ILE A 180 -7.45 -5.84 3.29
CA ILE A 180 -8.61 -6.68 3.65
C ILE A 180 -8.35 -8.17 3.42
N GLY A 181 -7.50 -8.50 2.45
CA GLY A 181 -7.09 -9.87 2.13
C GLY A 181 -6.35 -10.59 3.26
N ARG A 182 -5.97 -9.88 4.33
CA ARG A 182 -5.37 -10.46 5.55
C ARG A 182 -6.38 -11.14 6.42
N ALA A 183 -7.66 -10.77 6.34
CA ALA A 183 -8.71 -11.39 7.12
C ALA A 183 -9.11 -12.76 6.55
N GLY A 184 -9.40 -13.71 7.44
CA GLY A 184 -10.03 -15.00 7.12
C GLY A 184 -9.22 -15.89 6.17
N ARG A 185 -7.91 -15.93 6.27
CA ARG A 185 -7.07 -16.85 5.47
C ARG A 185 -7.34 -18.32 5.79
N ASP A 186 -7.86 -18.60 6.97
CA ASP A 186 -8.34 -19.92 7.40
C ASP A 186 -9.72 -20.28 6.86
N ARG A 187 -10.26 -19.48 5.94
CA ARG A 187 -11.58 -19.65 5.32
C ARG A 187 -12.77 -19.49 6.28
N LYS A 188 -12.55 -19.09 7.52
CA LYS A 188 -13.62 -18.74 8.45
C LYS A 188 -14.15 -17.35 8.17
N MET A 189 -15.44 -17.13 8.50
CA MET A 189 -16.08 -15.84 8.31
C MET A 189 -15.27 -14.73 8.99
N SER A 190 -15.05 -13.67 8.26
CA SER A 190 -14.26 -12.50 8.68
C SER A 190 -14.83 -11.23 8.06
N HIS A 191 -14.56 -10.11 8.67
CA HIS A 191 -15.17 -8.85 8.29
C HIS A 191 -14.11 -7.80 8.00
N SER A 192 -14.36 -7.02 6.97
CA SER A 192 -13.64 -5.78 6.70
C SER A 192 -14.58 -4.60 6.84
N TYR A 193 -14.09 -3.55 7.48
CA TYR A 193 -14.82 -2.30 7.69
C TYR A 193 -14.00 -1.11 7.22
N LEU A 194 -14.61 -0.25 6.43
CA LEU A 194 -14.09 1.07 6.12
C LEU A 194 -14.98 2.10 6.79
N ILE A 195 -14.46 2.82 7.78
CA ILE A 195 -15.18 3.82 8.56
C ILE A 195 -14.75 5.20 8.09
N VAL A 196 -15.66 5.98 7.53
CA VAL A 196 -15.39 7.31 6.98
C VAL A 196 -16.31 8.35 7.56
N GLU A 197 -15.79 9.54 7.75
CA GLU A 197 -16.56 10.77 8.01
C GLU A 197 -16.58 11.62 6.73
N ASN A 198 -17.56 12.51 6.60
CA ASN A 198 -17.65 13.38 5.42
C ASN A 198 -16.40 14.24 5.20
N LYS A 199 -15.68 14.61 6.27
CA LYS A 199 -14.38 15.32 6.16
C LYS A 199 -13.30 14.49 5.50
N ASP A 200 -13.31 13.16 5.68
CA ASP A 200 -12.32 12.27 5.07
C ASP A 200 -12.49 12.22 3.56
N ILE A 201 -13.74 12.15 3.10
CA ILE A 201 -14.06 12.14 1.67
C ILE A 201 -13.59 13.44 1.02
N LYS A 202 -13.86 14.59 1.67
CA LYS A 202 -13.37 15.90 1.20
C LYS A 202 -11.85 15.95 1.16
N SER A 203 -11.18 15.49 2.22
CA SER A 203 -9.72 15.44 2.31
C SER A 203 -9.11 14.49 1.28
N PHE A 204 -9.75 13.34 1.03
CA PHE A 204 -9.31 12.38 0.01
C PHE A 204 -9.40 12.99 -1.39
N LYS A 205 -10.53 13.61 -1.75
CA LYS A 205 -10.71 14.32 -3.03
C LYS A 205 -9.65 15.40 -3.22
N SER A 206 -9.39 16.22 -2.19
CA SER A 206 -8.35 17.26 -2.25
C SER A 206 -6.95 16.70 -2.48
N ARG A 207 -6.64 15.52 -1.93
CA ARG A 207 -5.35 14.85 -2.18
C ARG A 207 -5.22 14.33 -3.60
N LEU A 208 -6.29 13.76 -4.16
CA LEU A 208 -6.30 13.30 -5.55
C LEU A 208 -5.97 14.46 -6.49
N VAL A 209 -6.67 15.59 -6.33
CA VAL A 209 -6.45 16.78 -7.16
C VAL A 209 -5.03 17.34 -6.98
N LYS A 210 -4.49 17.35 -5.75
CA LYS A 210 -3.11 17.83 -5.50
C LYS A 210 -2.03 16.93 -6.09
N ASN A 211 -2.32 15.65 -6.28
CA ASN A 211 -1.39 14.71 -6.91
C ASN A 211 -1.45 14.77 -8.44
N GLU A 212 -2.46 15.41 -9.01
CA GLU A 212 -2.51 15.68 -10.45
C GLU A 212 -1.60 16.87 -10.76
N ILE A 213 -0.46 16.58 -11.37
CA ILE A 213 0.43 17.62 -11.87
C ILE A 213 -0.21 18.14 -13.17
N SER A 214 -0.63 19.41 -13.16
CA SER A 214 -1.20 20.03 -14.36
C SER A 214 -0.16 20.10 -15.49
N TRP A 215 -0.63 20.04 -16.74
CA TRP A 215 0.24 20.16 -17.91
C TRP A 215 1.08 21.43 -17.86
N ASN A 216 0.53 22.55 -17.40
CA ASN A 216 1.25 23.80 -17.27
C ASN A 216 2.44 23.70 -16.31
N VAL A 217 2.26 23.05 -15.15
CA VAL A 217 3.34 22.83 -14.18
C VAL A 217 4.42 21.91 -14.76
N LEU A 218 4.05 20.87 -15.50
CA LEU A 218 5.01 20.00 -16.18
C LEU A 218 5.78 20.76 -17.27
N HIS A 219 5.09 21.56 -18.05
CA HIS A 219 5.67 22.38 -19.10
C HIS A 219 6.66 23.39 -18.52
N ASP A 220 6.26 24.12 -17.47
CA ASP A 220 7.13 25.09 -16.80
C ASP A 220 8.36 24.41 -16.16
N ALA A 221 8.16 23.26 -15.51
CA ALA A 221 9.27 22.47 -14.96
C ALA A 221 10.24 22.02 -16.07
N TYR A 222 9.73 21.57 -17.21
CA TYR A 222 10.53 21.17 -18.36
C TYR A 222 11.40 22.34 -18.88
N HIS A 223 10.80 23.52 -19.08
CA HIS A 223 11.52 24.70 -19.54
C HIS A 223 12.59 25.17 -18.54
N LYS A 224 12.28 25.13 -17.24
CA LYS A 224 13.24 25.51 -16.20
C LYS A 224 14.41 24.53 -16.11
N ILE A 225 14.14 23.22 -16.21
CA ILE A 225 15.18 22.18 -16.24
C ILE A 225 16.07 22.37 -17.48
N ALA A 226 15.50 22.62 -18.65
CA ALA A 226 16.23 22.89 -19.88
C ALA A 226 17.10 24.15 -19.74
N SER A 227 16.57 25.21 -19.14
CA SER A 227 17.33 26.47 -18.87
C SER A 227 18.49 26.24 -17.92
N VAL A 228 18.28 25.49 -16.80
CA VAL A 228 19.36 25.14 -15.85
C VAL A 228 20.42 24.28 -16.53
N GLY A 229 20.02 23.38 -17.40
CA GLY A 229 20.92 22.53 -18.19
C GLY A 229 21.57 23.22 -19.37
N GLN A 230 21.23 24.48 -19.66
CA GLN A 230 21.64 25.21 -20.86
C GLN A 230 21.34 24.43 -22.16
N ILE A 231 20.22 23.76 -22.21
CA ILE A 231 19.79 22.92 -23.33
C ILE A 231 18.66 23.63 -24.06
N ALA A 232 18.74 23.69 -25.38
CA ALA A 232 17.61 24.15 -26.18
C ALA A 232 16.41 23.22 -26.01
N VAL A 233 15.21 23.79 -25.87
CA VAL A 233 13.97 23.03 -25.70
C VAL A 233 13.78 22.13 -26.93
N GLY A 234 13.65 20.81 -26.70
CA GLY A 234 13.54 19.81 -27.76
C GLY A 234 14.84 19.10 -28.16
N ASP A 235 16.01 19.59 -27.74
CA ASP A 235 17.32 19.08 -28.18
C ASP A 235 18.05 18.20 -27.15
N GLY A 236 17.34 17.81 -26.08
CA GLY A 236 17.93 17.06 -24.96
C GLY A 236 18.09 15.56 -25.14
N LYS A 237 17.88 15.00 -26.33
CA LYS A 237 17.94 13.54 -26.53
C LYS A 237 19.34 13.01 -26.23
N GLY A 238 19.45 12.17 -25.17
CA GLY A 238 20.71 11.55 -24.74
C GLY A 238 21.56 12.43 -23.83
N PHE A 239 21.16 13.65 -23.55
CA PHE A 239 21.86 14.54 -22.62
C PHE A 239 21.73 14.06 -21.18
N ARG A 240 22.83 14.06 -20.42
CA ARG A 240 22.87 13.66 -19.01
C ARG A 240 23.67 14.68 -18.22
N GLN A 241 23.01 15.33 -17.27
CA GLN A 241 23.67 16.28 -16.36
C GLN A 241 23.21 16.01 -14.93
N LYS A 242 24.13 16.16 -13.97
CA LYS A 242 23.78 16.17 -12.55
C LYS A 242 23.22 17.54 -12.20
N ILE A 243 22.01 17.61 -11.71
CA ILE A 243 21.36 18.84 -11.26
C ILE A 243 21.21 18.77 -9.74
N ASN A 244 21.55 19.87 -9.06
CA ASN A 244 21.30 20.01 -7.64
C ASN A 244 19.80 20.30 -7.44
N ILE A 245 19.10 19.40 -6.75
CA ILE A 245 17.65 19.52 -6.48
C ILE A 245 17.33 20.79 -5.69
N GLN A 246 18.20 21.22 -4.79
CA GLN A 246 17.99 22.45 -4.00
C GLN A 246 18.07 23.70 -4.88
N GLU A 247 19.02 23.75 -5.80
CA GLU A 247 19.16 24.83 -6.77
C GLU A 247 17.97 24.86 -7.75
N LEU A 248 17.53 23.70 -8.22
CA LEU A 248 16.35 23.58 -9.06
C LEU A 248 15.09 24.05 -8.31
N SER A 249 14.94 23.66 -7.05
CA SER A 249 13.78 24.03 -6.22
C SER A 249 13.68 25.52 -5.93
N GLN A 250 14.79 26.26 -5.93
CA GLN A 250 14.79 27.72 -5.78
C GLN A 250 14.37 28.45 -7.06
N LYS A 251 14.49 27.79 -8.20
CA LYS A 251 14.12 28.32 -9.51
C LYS A 251 12.73 27.88 -9.97
N LEU A 252 12.15 26.85 -9.34
CA LEU A 252 10.78 26.38 -9.53
C LEU A 252 9.79 27.16 -8.67
#